data_4385d75510af28729fa5e9af7942f17e
#
_entry.id   4385d75510af28729fa5e9af7942f17e
#
_cell.length_a   1.000
_cell.length_b   1.000
_cell.length_c   1.000
_cell.angle_alpha   90.00
_cell.angle_beta   90.00
_cell.angle_gamma   90.00
#
_symmetry.space_group_name_H-M   'P 1'
#
loop_
_entity.id
_entity.type
_entity.pdbx_description
1 polymer ?
#
loop_
_entity_poly.entity_id
_entity_poly.type
_entity_poly.pdbx_seq_one_letter_code
_entity_poly.pdbx_strand_id
1 'polypeptide(L)'
;MGRSALLRTLQTSLRLQTKNFSSTAPALAANAARPGEVLPEILPYAGPSTVIDVPSRLLMGPGPANSHPRVLAAQTLPLLGHMHPPFFKIMNEIQEGLQYVFQTSSKYTLLISGTGHAGMEATITNLVEPGETIVVGNNGIWGSRVCDMAARYGANVVNLEKEAGKAFSFEELSQAVTQHKPAVLFLCQGESSSGVHQNLAGLGKLCKDNGTLLLVDTVCSLGGVPMFADAWGVDAIYSGSQKVLAAPPGGAPLFLSQRALDKVRARKTKPGSYNLDLNLIGDYWGWFGSRSYHHTGMVSMWYAMREALALVGEEGLDAMWARHQREHEHLWAGLSEMGLEPFVENPDERLITVNTIKVPEGVDWAALVKNAMDTYSVEIAGGLGPTVGRVWRVGIMGYNAQPQNIELVLAAFRDGLRKQGRLP
;
A
#
# COMPACT_ATOMS: atom_id res chain seq x y z
N MET A 1 15.26 -3.87 -32.30
CA MET A 1 15.89 -5.16 -31.92
C MET A 1 15.21 -5.65 -30.63
N GLY A 2 14.55 -6.79 -30.71
CA GLY A 2 13.49 -7.16 -29.78
C GLY A 2 13.95 -7.67 -28.42
N ARG A 3 13.04 -7.59 -27.43
CA ARG A 3 13.09 -8.14 -26.08
C ARG A 3 13.71 -9.56 -25.98
N SER A 4 13.59 -10.37 -27.03
CA SER A 4 14.13 -11.72 -27.14
C SER A 4 15.68 -11.78 -27.16
N ALA A 5 16.35 -10.80 -27.70
CA ALA A 5 17.82 -10.78 -27.76
C ALA A 5 18.45 -10.44 -26.42
N LEU A 6 17.88 -9.48 -25.67
CA LEU A 6 18.38 -9.08 -24.36
C LEU A 6 18.23 -10.22 -23.32
N LEU A 7 17.10 -10.92 -23.33
CA LEU A 7 16.84 -12.07 -22.46
C LEU A 7 17.78 -13.25 -22.77
N ARG A 8 18.09 -13.49 -24.05
CA ARG A 8 19.06 -14.55 -24.44
C ARG A 8 20.48 -14.22 -23.98
N THR A 9 20.88 -12.95 -24.07
CA THR A 9 22.22 -12.51 -23.61
C THR A 9 22.37 -12.62 -22.09
N LEU A 10 21.33 -12.24 -21.32
CA LEU A 10 21.32 -12.42 -19.86
C LEU A 10 21.29 -13.89 -19.45
N GLN A 11 20.52 -14.75 -20.13
CA GLN A 11 20.49 -16.19 -19.87
C GLN A 11 21.82 -16.87 -20.20
N THR A 12 22.52 -16.42 -21.24
CA THR A 12 23.84 -16.97 -21.62
C THR A 12 24.91 -16.54 -20.61
N SER A 13 24.89 -15.30 -20.14
CA SER A 13 25.80 -14.79 -19.10
C SER A 13 25.62 -15.52 -17.75
N LEU A 14 24.36 -15.74 -17.33
CA LEU A 14 24.04 -16.51 -16.13
C LEU A 14 24.44 -17.98 -16.23
N ARG A 15 24.27 -18.63 -17.40
CA ARG A 15 24.69 -20.02 -17.62
C ARG A 15 26.22 -20.22 -17.57
N LEU A 16 27.00 -19.20 -17.93
CA LEU A 16 28.45 -19.24 -17.85
C LEU A 16 28.96 -19.12 -16.41
N GLN A 17 28.27 -18.40 -15.54
CA GLN A 17 28.63 -18.30 -14.10
C GLN A 17 28.25 -19.54 -13.29
N THR A 18 27.20 -20.27 -13.65
CA THR A 18 26.76 -21.47 -12.91
C THR A 18 27.58 -22.72 -13.16
N LYS A 19 28.37 -22.76 -14.22
CA LYS A 19 29.21 -23.94 -14.54
C LYS A 19 30.45 -24.12 -13.65
N ASN A 20 30.85 -23.10 -12.88
CA ASN A 20 32.09 -23.16 -12.08
C ASN A 20 31.87 -23.43 -10.58
N PHE A 21 30.67 -23.74 -10.12
CA PHE A 21 30.40 -24.04 -8.71
C PHE A 21 30.28 -25.54 -8.37
N SER A 22 30.51 -26.45 -9.30
CA SER A 22 30.41 -27.88 -9.01
C SER A 22 31.81 -28.52 -8.91
N SER A 23 32.11 -29.11 -7.80
CA SER A 23 32.98 -30.24 -7.49
C SER A 23 34.08 -30.08 -6.43
N THR A 24 34.17 -28.95 -5.71
CA THR A 24 35.19 -28.81 -4.64
C THR A 24 34.60 -28.72 -3.21
N ALA A 25 33.34 -29.06 -3.05
CA ALA A 25 32.63 -28.91 -1.78
C ALA A 25 33.21 -29.65 -0.55
N PRO A 26 33.76 -30.87 -0.65
CA PRO A 26 34.32 -31.55 0.52
C PRO A 26 35.56 -30.90 1.11
N ALA A 27 36.40 -30.29 0.27
CA ALA A 27 37.66 -29.69 0.73
C ALA A 27 37.47 -28.31 1.39
N LEU A 28 36.40 -27.56 1.02
CA LEU A 28 36.10 -26.24 1.59
C LEU A 28 35.50 -26.33 2.99
N ALA A 29 34.70 -27.35 3.27
CA ALA A 29 34.11 -27.57 4.58
C ALA A 29 35.18 -27.90 5.66
N ALA A 30 36.21 -28.66 5.30
CA ALA A 30 37.33 -28.98 6.20
C ALA A 30 38.17 -27.74 6.61
N ASN A 31 38.19 -26.70 5.76
CA ASN A 31 38.92 -25.44 6.04
C ASN A 31 38.07 -24.42 6.83
N ALA A 32 36.76 -24.64 6.99
CA ALA A 32 35.88 -23.76 7.74
C ALA A 32 35.75 -24.14 9.23
N ALA A 33 36.11 -25.39 9.59
CA ALA A 33 36.09 -25.86 10.96
C ALA A 33 37.26 -25.31 11.77
N ARG A 34 37.07 -24.97 13.02
CA ARG A 34 38.14 -24.66 13.97
C ARG A 34 38.96 -25.93 14.26
N PRO A 35 40.24 -25.84 14.60
CA PRO A 35 41.01 -27.00 14.98
C PRO A 35 40.31 -27.81 16.10
N GLY A 36 40.00 -29.08 15.82
CA GLY A 36 39.33 -29.98 16.75
C GLY A 36 37.80 -29.92 16.73
N GLU A 37 37.19 -29.08 15.89
CA GLU A 37 35.72 -29.01 15.71
C GLU A 37 35.27 -30.08 14.69
N VAL A 38 34.30 -30.91 15.11
CA VAL A 38 33.64 -31.87 14.21
C VAL A 38 32.33 -31.23 13.74
N LEU A 39 32.31 -30.85 12.48
CA LEU A 39 31.12 -30.30 11.88
C LEU A 39 30.07 -31.40 11.62
N PRO A 40 28.78 -31.12 11.85
CA PRO A 40 27.71 -32.05 11.47
C PRO A 40 27.65 -32.21 9.94
N GLU A 41 27.02 -33.30 9.51
CA GLU A 41 26.77 -33.55 8.09
C GLU A 41 25.91 -32.47 7.49
N ILE A 42 26.31 -31.94 6.33
CA ILE A 42 25.52 -30.94 5.59
C ILE A 42 24.32 -31.63 4.96
N LEU A 43 23.12 -31.14 5.29
CA LEU A 43 21.91 -31.63 4.67
C LEU A 43 21.92 -31.39 3.15
N PRO A 44 21.48 -32.36 2.33
CA PRO A 44 21.41 -32.18 0.90
C PRO A 44 20.42 -31.05 0.54
N TYR A 45 20.85 -30.20 -0.40
CA TYR A 45 19.96 -29.15 -0.93
C TYR A 45 18.85 -29.77 -1.79
N ALA A 46 17.61 -29.66 -1.30
CA ALA A 46 16.40 -30.14 -1.99
C ALA A 46 15.58 -29.01 -2.63
N GLY A 47 16.11 -27.78 -2.66
CA GLY A 47 15.41 -26.63 -3.22
C GLY A 47 15.48 -26.54 -4.76
N PRO A 48 14.83 -25.53 -5.35
CA PRO A 48 14.80 -25.36 -6.80
C PRO A 48 16.19 -25.02 -7.37
N SER A 49 16.57 -25.72 -8.45
CA SER A 49 17.85 -25.52 -9.17
C SER A 49 17.68 -24.77 -10.49
N THR A 50 16.48 -24.33 -10.81
CA THR A 50 16.15 -23.61 -12.05
C THR A 50 15.98 -22.11 -11.79
N VAL A 51 16.17 -21.31 -12.82
CA VAL A 51 15.82 -19.87 -12.79
C VAL A 51 14.31 -19.73 -12.64
N ILE A 52 13.91 -18.82 -11.75
CA ILE A 52 12.47 -18.54 -11.54
C ILE A 52 11.82 -18.05 -12.84
N ASP A 53 10.66 -18.63 -13.16
CA ASP A 53 9.76 -18.15 -14.21
C ASP A 53 8.47 -17.63 -13.59
N VAL A 54 8.11 -16.38 -13.93
CA VAL A 54 6.95 -15.69 -13.38
C VAL A 54 6.00 -15.34 -14.53
N PRO A 55 4.76 -15.83 -14.51
CA PRO A 55 3.78 -15.50 -15.54
C PRO A 55 3.43 -14.02 -15.53
N SER A 56 3.27 -13.42 -16.71
CA SER A 56 2.77 -12.05 -16.82
C SER A 56 1.27 -12.00 -16.48
N ARG A 57 0.88 -11.05 -15.62
CA ARG A 57 -0.51 -10.80 -15.22
C ARG A 57 -0.80 -9.30 -15.24
N LEU A 58 -2.01 -8.93 -15.64
CA LEU A 58 -2.53 -7.57 -15.43
C LEU A 58 -3.28 -7.53 -14.10
N LEU A 59 -2.73 -6.80 -13.14
CA LEU A 59 -3.23 -6.76 -11.75
C LEU A 59 -4.30 -5.68 -11.60
N MET A 60 -5.54 -6.01 -11.94
CA MET A 60 -6.71 -5.11 -11.83
C MET A 60 -7.59 -5.43 -10.61
N GLY A 61 -7.01 -6.05 -9.57
CA GLY A 61 -7.62 -6.18 -8.26
C GLY A 61 -7.34 -4.96 -7.36
N PRO A 62 -7.78 -4.97 -6.09
CA PRO A 62 -7.57 -3.86 -5.15
C PRO A 62 -6.12 -3.75 -4.64
N GLY A 63 -5.18 -4.24 -5.41
CA GLY A 63 -3.73 -4.23 -5.20
C GLY A 63 -3.17 -5.56 -4.70
N PRO A 64 -1.87 -5.80 -5.04
CA PRO A 64 -0.93 -4.86 -5.65
C PRO A 64 -1.28 -4.45 -7.09
N ALA A 65 -0.77 -3.30 -7.54
CA ALA A 65 -0.79 -2.89 -8.94
C ALA A 65 0.51 -3.31 -9.65
N ASN A 66 0.48 -3.37 -10.99
CA ASN A 66 1.72 -3.53 -11.76
C ASN A 66 2.58 -2.28 -11.60
N SER A 67 3.89 -2.49 -11.56
CA SER A 67 4.86 -1.40 -11.56
C SER A 67 5.31 -1.05 -12.98
N HIS A 68 5.59 0.23 -13.21
CA HIS A 68 6.21 0.68 -14.45
C HIS A 68 7.57 -0.03 -14.65
N PRO A 69 7.97 -0.39 -15.90
CA PRO A 69 9.25 -1.06 -16.16
C PRO A 69 10.47 -0.35 -15.59
N ARG A 70 10.49 0.99 -15.57
CA ARG A 70 11.55 1.81 -14.96
C ARG A 70 11.67 1.56 -13.44
N VAL A 71 10.54 1.40 -12.74
CA VAL A 71 10.49 1.08 -11.30
C VAL A 71 11.06 -0.32 -11.04
N LEU A 72 10.71 -1.30 -11.86
CA LEU A 72 11.25 -2.66 -11.74
C LEU A 72 12.75 -2.70 -12.05
N ALA A 73 13.20 -1.96 -13.07
CA ALA A 73 14.60 -1.87 -13.43
C ALA A 73 15.47 -1.27 -12.32
N ALA A 74 14.95 -0.34 -11.52
CA ALA A 74 15.67 0.23 -10.39
C ALA A 74 16.10 -0.82 -9.35
N GLN A 75 15.34 -1.90 -9.20
CA GLN A 75 15.69 -2.98 -8.26
C GLN A 75 16.90 -3.81 -8.68
N THR A 76 17.33 -3.73 -9.94
CA THR A 76 18.49 -4.46 -10.47
C THR A 76 19.79 -3.67 -10.34
N LEU A 77 19.75 -2.45 -9.83
CA LEU A 77 20.93 -1.61 -9.62
C LEU A 77 21.82 -2.17 -8.50
N PRO A 78 23.14 -1.89 -8.52
CA PRO A 78 24.04 -2.30 -7.46
C PRO A 78 23.60 -1.83 -6.09
N LEU A 79 23.77 -2.68 -5.07
CA LEU A 79 23.44 -2.33 -3.70
C LEU A 79 24.41 -1.29 -3.14
N LEU A 80 23.89 -0.30 -2.44
CA LEU A 80 24.65 0.66 -1.64
C LEU A 80 24.63 0.26 -0.16
N GLY A 81 25.68 0.62 0.56
CA GLY A 81 25.66 0.55 2.02
C GLY A 81 24.64 1.55 2.56
N HIS A 82 23.71 1.08 3.36
CA HIS A 82 22.54 1.86 3.84
C HIS A 82 22.88 2.98 4.84
N MET A 83 24.14 3.06 5.31
CA MET A 83 24.65 4.14 6.18
C MET A 83 25.64 5.06 5.47
N HIS A 84 25.69 5.06 4.14
CA HIS A 84 26.62 5.85 3.36
C HIS A 84 25.94 7.03 2.63
N PRO A 85 26.66 8.13 2.40
CA PRO A 85 26.10 9.35 1.81
C PRO A 85 25.34 9.16 0.48
N PRO A 86 25.77 8.30 -0.47
CA PRO A 86 24.99 8.06 -1.68
C PRO A 86 23.59 7.50 -1.42
N PHE A 87 23.45 6.64 -0.41
CA PHE A 87 22.15 6.10 -0.03
C PHE A 87 21.30 7.14 0.72
N PHE A 88 21.92 7.98 1.56
CA PHE A 88 21.24 9.10 2.22
C PHE A 88 20.64 10.08 1.22
N LYS A 89 21.31 10.31 0.08
CA LYS A 89 20.76 11.11 -1.01
C LYS A 89 19.44 10.52 -1.52
N ILE A 90 19.40 9.21 -1.75
CA ILE A 90 18.18 8.52 -2.20
C ILE A 90 17.07 8.63 -1.15
N MET A 91 17.40 8.48 0.14
CA MET A 91 16.45 8.69 1.24
C MET A 91 15.86 10.12 1.23
N ASN A 92 16.69 11.13 1.01
CA ASN A 92 16.23 12.53 0.92
C ASN A 92 15.30 12.71 -0.28
N GLU A 93 15.65 12.19 -1.45
CA GLU A 93 14.80 12.24 -2.64
C GLU A 93 13.45 11.52 -2.44
N ILE A 94 13.43 10.43 -1.67
CA ILE A 94 12.17 9.78 -1.24
C ILE A 94 11.38 10.71 -0.31
N GLN A 95 12.01 11.36 0.68
CA GLN A 95 11.33 12.30 1.57
C GLN A 95 10.69 13.46 0.78
N GLU A 96 11.42 14.06 -0.15
CA GLU A 96 10.92 15.12 -1.02
C GLU A 96 9.73 14.65 -1.88
N GLY A 97 9.84 13.46 -2.48
CA GLY A 97 8.73 12.85 -3.22
C GLY A 97 7.52 12.55 -2.34
N LEU A 98 7.72 12.12 -1.09
CA LEU A 98 6.63 11.89 -0.13
C LEU A 98 6.00 13.22 0.32
N GLN A 99 6.78 14.27 0.55
CA GLN A 99 6.24 15.62 0.82
C GLN A 99 5.32 16.06 -0.33
N TYR A 100 5.74 15.83 -1.57
CA TYR A 100 4.94 16.17 -2.73
C TYR A 100 3.63 15.39 -2.79
N VAL A 101 3.64 14.07 -2.64
CA VAL A 101 2.40 13.27 -2.75
C VAL A 101 1.45 13.45 -1.57
N PHE A 102 1.95 13.78 -0.38
CA PHE A 102 1.13 14.14 0.78
C PHE A 102 0.69 15.61 0.78
N GLN A 103 1.26 16.44 -0.08
CA GLN A 103 1.05 17.90 -0.10
C GLN A 103 1.32 18.51 1.27
N THR A 104 2.55 18.35 1.74
CA THR A 104 3.02 18.82 3.04
C THR A 104 4.40 19.48 2.94
N SER A 105 4.62 20.50 3.77
CA SER A 105 5.93 21.10 4.03
C SER A 105 6.70 20.40 5.18
N SER A 106 6.05 19.47 5.87
CA SER A 106 6.68 18.76 6.98
C SER A 106 7.83 17.88 6.52
N LYS A 107 8.98 18.01 7.16
CA LYS A 107 10.14 17.12 6.95
C LYS A 107 9.99 15.74 7.59
N TYR A 108 8.91 15.52 8.35
CA TYR A 108 8.68 14.27 9.06
C TYR A 108 7.94 13.27 8.16
N THR A 109 8.49 13.04 7.00
CA THR A 109 8.10 11.99 6.05
C THR A 109 9.18 10.92 6.00
N LEU A 110 8.79 9.68 5.80
CA LEU A 110 9.70 8.55 5.65
C LEU A 110 9.01 7.35 4.98
N LEU A 111 9.79 6.33 4.66
CA LEU A 111 9.31 5.05 4.19
C LEU A 111 9.61 3.98 5.25
N ILE A 112 8.57 3.43 5.88
CA ILE A 112 8.72 2.30 6.80
C ILE A 112 9.15 1.07 6.00
N SER A 113 10.14 0.35 6.51
CA SER A 113 10.53 -0.98 6.00
C SER A 113 9.45 -2.00 6.36
N GLY A 114 8.51 -2.22 5.45
CA GLY A 114 7.34 -3.08 5.66
C GLY A 114 6.19 -2.69 4.75
N THR A 115 5.12 -3.45 4.77
CA THR A 115 3.91 -3.15 3.98
C THR A 115 3.04 -2.09 4.67
N GLY A 116 1.91 -1.71 4.07
CA GLY A 116 0.96 -0.77 4.66
C GLY A 116 0.55 -1.11 6.11
N HIS A 117 0.48 -2.41 6.48
CA HIS A 117 0.25 -2.82 7.86
C HIS A 117 1.34 -2.34 8.83
N ALA A 118 2.62 -2.34 8.39
CA ALA A 118 3.70 -1.80 9.23
C ALA A 118 3.55 -0.28 9.43
N GLY A 119 3.06 0.46 8.43
CA GLY A 119 2.71 1.87 8.57
C GLY A 119 1.53 2.10 9.51
N MET A 120 0.46 1.29 9.39
CA MET A 120 -0.69 1.30 10.30
C MET A 120 -0.23 1.07 11.73
N GLU A 121 0.52 0.02 11.98
CA GLU A 121 0.99 -0.36 13.31
C GLU A 121 1.99 0.67 13.89
N ALA A 122 2.88 1.22 13.05
CA ALA A 122 3.81 2.28 13.46
C ALA A 122 3.05 3.53 13.93
N THR A 123 2.00 3.96 13.21
CA THR A 123 1.22 5.13 13.65
C THR A 123 0.46 4.86 14.94
N ILE A 124 -0.17 3.70 15.08
CA ILE A 124 -0.95 3.35 16.27
C ILE A 124 -0.03 3.26 17.50
N THR A 125 1.03 2.45 17.45
CA THR A 125 1.91 2.22 18.60
C THR A 125 2.67 3.47 19.05
N ASN A 126 2.83 4.47 18.17
CA ASN A 126 3.51 5.73 18.51
C ASN A 126 2.55 6.84 18.95
N LEU A 127 1.34 6.91 18.38
CA LEU A 127 0.40 8.01 18.65
C LEU A 127 -0.57 7.73 19.78
N VAL A 128 -0.77 6.47 20.17
CA VAL A 128 -1.69 6.09 21.25
C VAL A 128 -0.90 5.40 22.36
N GLU A 129 -1.02 5.89 23.59
CA GLU A 129 -0.45 5.25 24.78
C GLU A 129 -1.49 4.29 25.44
N PRO A 130 -1.04 3.29 26.20
CA PRO A 130 -1.95 2.45 26.97
C PRO A 130 -2.90 3.28 27.85
N GLY A 131 -4.20 3.00 27.77
CA GLY A 131 -5.25 3.74 28.49
C GLY A 131 -5.76 5.01 27.79
N GLU A 132 -5.10 5.49 26.72
CA GLU A 132 -5.67 6.57 25.92
C GLU A 132 -6.81 6.08 25.01
N THR A 133 -7.74 6.97 24.69
CA THR A 133 -8.87 6.66 23.81
C THR A 133 -8.52 6.93 22.36
N ILE A 134 -8.84 5.99 21.49
CA ILE A 134 -8.88 6.15 20.03
C ILE A 134 -10.32 5.96 19.53
N VAL A 135 -10.83 6.89 18.73
CA VAL A 135 -12.07 6.71 17.96
C VAL A 135 -11.70 6.20 16.57
N VAL A 136 -12.29 5.09 16.16
CA VAL A 136 -12.05 4.45 14.87
C VAL A 136 -13.30 4.49 14.03
N GLY A 137 -13.29 5.23 12.93
CA GLY A 137 -14.33 5.13 11.90
C GLY A 137 -14.18 3.81 11.14
N ASN A 138 -15.13 2.89 11.39
CA ASN A 138 -15.08 1.52 10.92
C ASN A 138 -16.25 1.21 9.97
N ASN A 139 -16.02 1.37 8.67
CA ASN A 139 -16.95 1.04 7.59
C ASN A 139 -16.42 -0.06 6.66
N GLY A 140 -15.46 -0.85 7.15
CA GLY A 140 -14.85 -1.95 6.42
C GLY A 140 -13.76 -2.67 7.21
N ILE A 141 -13.00 -3.53 6.54
CA ILE A 141 -12.03 -4.40 7.20
C ILE A 141 -10.86 -3.61 7.84
N TRP A 142 -10.50 -2.44 7.26
CA TRP A 142 -9.32 -1.70 7.72
C TRP A 142 -9.59 -0.99 9.04
N GLY A 143 -10.78 -0.46 9.24
CA GLY A 143 -11.23 0.05 10.54
C GLY A 143 -11.24 -1.05 11.61
N SER A 144 -11.80 -2.21 11.29
CA SER A 144 -11.79 -3.38 12.20
C SER A 144 -10.36 -3.81 12.56
N ARG A 145 -9.41 -3.73 11.59
CA ARG A 145 -8.00 -4.06 11.83
C ARG A 145 -7.34 -3.06 12.79
N VAL A 146 -7.64 -1.77 12.66
CA VAL A 146 -7.15 -0.73 13.58
C VAL A 146 -7.71 -0.92 14.99
N CYS A 147 -8.98 -1.28 15.13
CA CYS A 147 -9.57 -1.61 16.44
C CYS A 147 -8.80 -2.73 17.14
N ASP A 148 -8.51 -3.85 16.44
CA ASP A 148 -7.73 -4.97 16.99
C ASP A 148 -6.30 -4.54 17.35
N MET A 149 -5.60 -3.82 16.47
CA MET A 149 -4.25 -3.35 16.73
C MET A 149 -4.19 -2.40 17.94
N ALA A 150 -5.06 -1.40 18.00
CA ALA A 150 -5.08 -0.43 19.09
C ALA A 150 -5.37 -1.11 20.44
N ALA A 151 -6.30 -2.07 20.46
CA ALA A 151 -6.58 -2.85 21.66
C ALA A 151 -5.38 -3.67 22.15
N ARG A 152 -4.59 -4.26 21.22
CA ARG A 152 -3.35 -4.99 21.54
C ARG A 152 -2.30 -4.10 22.21
N TYR A 153 -2.26 -2.81 21.87
CA TYR A 153 -1.39 -1.81 22.49
C TYR A 153 -2.00 -1.16 23.74
N GLY A 154 -3.13 -1.67 24.24
CA GLY A 154 -3.76 -1.23 25.47
C GLY A 154 -4.57 0.06 25.37
N ALA A 155 -4.96 0.48 24.16
CA ALA A 155 -5.83 1.63 23.97
C ALA A 155 -7.28 1.34 24.36
N ASN A 156 -8.01 2.37 24.79
CA ASN A 156 -9.46 2.35 24.91
C ASN A 156 -10.07 2.62 23.53
N VAL A 157 -10.56 1.59 22.86
CA VAL A 157 -11.07 1.67 21.49
C VAL A 157 -12.56 2.00 21.51
N VAL A 158 -12.92 3.12 20.89
CA VAL A 158 -14.31 3.47 20.53
C VAL A 158 -14.49 3.11 19.06
N ASN A 159 -15.15 1.98 18.81
CA ASN A 159 -15.46 1.49 17.46
C ASN A 159 -16.73 2.18 16.96
N LEU A 160 -16.57 3.13 16.05
CA LEU A 160 -17.70 3.80 15.39
C LEU A 160 -18.05 3.00 14.13
N GLU A 161 -18.99 2.08 14.27
CA GLU A 161 -19.39 1.19 13.18
C GLU A 161 -20.31 1.87 12.18
N LYS A 162 -20.10 1.60 10.91
CA LYS A 162 -20.96 1.97 9.81
C LYS A 162 -21.10 0.84 8.81
N GLU A 163 -22.26 0.78 8.17
CA GLU A 163 -22.50 -0.22 7.12
C GLU A 163 -21.48 -0.09 5.98
N ALA A 164 -21.01 -1.23 5.50
CA ALA A 164 -20.08 -1.27 4.36
C ALA A 164 -20.74 -0.62 3.12
N GLY A 165 -20.01 0.23 2.43
CA GLY A 165 -20.51 0.98 1.29
C GLY A 165 -20.97 2.40 1.61
N LYS A 166 -20.88 2.84 2.89
CA LYS A 166 -21.26 4.20 3.33
C LYS A 166 -20.08 4.92 3.99
N ALA A 167 -19.91 6.21 3.72
CA ALA A 167 -18.97 7.09 4.41
C ALA A 167 -19.58 7.69 5.68
N PHE A 168 -18.74 8.13 6.60
CA PHE A 168 -19.19 8.90 7.77
C PHE A 168 -19.48 10.35 7.40
N SER A 169 -20.57 10.90 7.93
CA SER A 169 -20.84 12.32 7.84
C SER A 169 -19.94 13.12 8.80
N PHE A 170 -19.81 14.42 8.54
CA PHE A 170 -19.06 15.32 9.44
C PHE A 170 -19.72 15.38 10.83
N GLU A 171 -21.05 15.35 10.90
CA GLU A 171 -21.83 15.42 12.14
C GLU A 171 -21.57 14.18 13.01
N GLU A 172 -21.60 12.98 12.44
CA GLU A 172 -21.31 11.73 13.16
C GLU A 172 -19.90 11.77 13.79
N LEU A 173 -18.90 12.20 12.99
CA LEU A 173 -17.51 12.29 13.45
C LEU A 173 -17.34 13.40 14.49
N SER A 174 -18.01 14.55 14.32
CA SER A 174 -17.99 15.66 15.26
C SER A 174 -18.58 15.27 16.61
N GLN A 175 -19.71 14.57 16.59
CA GLN A 175 -20.35 14.05 17.81
C GLN A 175 -19.41 13.08 18.53
N ALA A 176 -18.82 12.12 17.82
CA ALA A 176 -17.93 11.14 18.41
C ALA A 176 -16.66 11.79 19.03
N VAL A 177 -16.03 12.74 18.32
CA VAL A 177 -14.85 13.47 18.82
C VAL A 177 -15.20 14.29 20.06
N THR A 178 -16.31 15.03 20.04
CA THR A 178 -16.73 15.88 21.16
C THR A 178 -17.11 15.06 22.38
N GLN A 179 -17.81 13.94 22.19
CA GLN A 179 -18.27 13.05 23.26
C GLN A 179 -17.12 12.30 23.93
N HIS A 180 -16.21 11.72 23.14
CA HIS A 180 -15.18 10.81 23.64
C HIS A 180 -13.83 11.51 23.90
N LYS A 181 -13.60 12.70 23.33
CA LYS A 181 -12.34 13.48 23.42
C LYS A 181 -11.11 12.59 23.25
N PRO A 182 -11.03 11.84 22.12
CA PRO A 182 -9.98 10.85 21.94
C PRO A 182 -8.62 11.50 21.73
N ALA A 183 -7.54 10.78 22.05
CA ALA A 183 -6.19 11.18 21.65
C ALA A 183 -6.03 11.15 20.12
N VAL A 184 -6.68 10.19 19.45
CA VAL A 184 -6.63 10.00 18.00
C VAL A 184 -8.02 9.70 17.45
N LEU A 185 -8.40 10.38 16.35
CA LEU A 185 -9.45 9.96 15.41
C LEU A 185 -8.78 9.26 14.23
N PHE A 186 -9.13 8.00 13.98
CA PHE A 186 -8.70 7.24 12.81
C PHE A 186 -9.78 7.17 11.74
N LEU A 187 -9.40 7.41 10.49
CA LEU A 187 -10.26 7.25 9.32
C LEU A 187 -9.50 6.61 8.16
N CYS A 188 -10.18 5.79 7.38
CA CYS A 188 -9.71 5.29 6.11
C CYS A 188 -10.22 6.21 4.99
N GLN A 189 -9.35 6.97 4.31
CA GLN A 189 -9.76 7.81 3.18
C GLN A 189 -10.25 6.94 2.01
N GLY A 190 -9.61 5.79 1.79
CA GLY A 190 -9.98 4.85 0.76
C GLY A 190 -10.19 3.44 1.30
N GLU A 191 -11.40 3.08 1.72
CA GLU A 191 -11.73 1.76 2.25
C GLU A 191 -11.88 0.73 1.11
N SER A 192 -10.83 -0.01 0.83
CA SER A 192 -10.76 -0.91 -0.33
C SER A 192 -11.56 -2.20 -0.20
N SER A 193 -12.06 -2.56 0.98
CA SER A 193 -12.94 -3.72 1.12
C SER A 193 -14.37 -3.44 0.69
N SER A 194 -14.80 -2.18 0.79
CA SER A 194 -16.14 -1.72 0.43
C SER A 194 -16.17 -0.72 -0.75
N GLY A 195 -15.02 -0.14 -1.14
CA GLY A 195 -14.92 0.84 -2.21
C GLY A 195 -15.36 2.25 -1.83
N VAL A 196 -15.31 2.58 -0.53
CA VAL A 196 -15.75 3.88 -0.02
C VAL A 196 -14.60 4.89 0.00
N HIS A 197 -14.88 6.09 -0.46
CA HIS A 197 -14.07 7.29 -0.26
C HIS A 197 -14.64 8.13 0.88
N GLN A 198 -13.83 8.42 1.90
CA GLN A 198 -14.17 9.25 3.04
C GLN A 198 -13.69 10.69 2.80
N ASN A 199 -14.64 11.63 2.81
CA ASN A 199 -14.31 13.05 2.78
C ASN A 199 -13.64 13.47 4.10
N LEU A 200 -12.54 14.22 4.00
CA LEU A 200 -11.75 14.68 5.15
C LEU A 200 -11.93 16.19 5.43
N ALA A 201 -12.70 16.90 4.63
CA ALA A 201 -12.86 18.34 4.74
C ALA A 201 -13.33 18.76 6.15
N GLY A 202 -12.63 19.71 6.76
CA GLY A 202 -12.96 20.27 8.07
C GLY A 202 -12.57 19.40 9.27
N LEU A 203 -12.23 18.11 9.08
CA LEU A 203 -11.95 17.18 10.18
C LEU A 203 -10.65 17.52 10.92
N GLY A 204 -9.61 18.00 10.24
CA GLY A 204 -8.39 18.45 10.91
C GLY A 204 -8.62 19.61 11.85
N LYS A 205 -9.48 20.59 11.45
CA LYS A 205 -9.87 21.69 12.35
C LYS A 205 -10.67 21.18 13.54
N LEU A 206 -11.65 20.31 13.32
CA LEU A 206 -12.44 19.67 14.37
C LEU A 206 -11.52 18.97 15.38
N CYS A 207 -10.62 18.14 14.90
CA CYS A 207 -9.66 17.41 15.75
C CYS A 207 -8.76 18.36 16.54
N LYS A 208 -8.21 19.38 15.87
CA LYS A 208 -7.34 20.39 16.53
C LYS A 208 -8.07 21.13 17.64
N ASP A 209 -9.31 21.56 17.39
CA ASP A 209 -10.14 22.29 18.38
C ASP A 209 -10.47 21.44 19.62
N ASN A 210 -10.44 20.11 19.49
CA ASN A 210 -10.72 19.15 20.57
C ASN A 210 -9.45 18.50 21.17
N GLY A 211 -8.26 18.91 20.78
CA GLY A 211 -6.99 18.31 21.27
C GLY A 211 -6.73 16.89 20.73
N THR A 212 -7.48 16.46 19.72
CA THR A 212 -7.38 15.17 19.04
C THR A 212 -6.38 15.23 17.89
N LEU A 213 -5.68 14.14 17.56
CA LEU A 213 -4.92 13.98 16.34
C LEU A 213 -5.75 13.28 15.28
N LEU A 214 -5.69 13.74 14.03
CA LEU A 214 -6.30 13.08 12.88
C LEU A 214 -5.30 12.13 12.21
N LEU A 215 -5.53 10.82 12.30
CA LEU A 215 -4.78 9.76 11.64
C LEU A 215 -5.56 9.22 10.44
N VAL A 216 -4.95 9.19 9.27
CA VAL A 216 -5.61 8.78 8.02
C VAL A 216 -4.86 7.64 7.34
N ASP A 217 -5.59 6.56 7.03
CA ASP A 217 -5.16 5.53 6.09
C ASP A 217 -5.39 6.00 4.66
N THR A 218 -4.33 6.04 3.87
CA THR A 218 -4.39 6.38 2.45
C THR A 218 -3.84 5.26 1.55
N VAL A 219 -3.81 4.03 2.05
CA VAL A 219 -3.19 2.90 1.33
C VAL A 219 -3.74 2.77 -0.08
N CYS A 220 -5.04 2.90 -0.27
CA CYS A 220 -5.66 2.74 -1.58
C CYS A 220 -6.05 4.05 -2.27
N SER A 221 -5.76 5.21 -1.66
CA SER A 221 -6.17 6.53 -2.17
C SER A 221 -5.01 7.43 -2.58
N LEU A 222 -3.84 7.35 -1.91
CA LEU A 222 -2.70 8.26 -2.11
C LEU A 222 -2.20 8.25 -3.55
N GLY A 223 -2.28 9.39 -4.21
CA GLY A 223 -1.91 9.58 -5.62
C GLY A 223 -3.07 9.35 -6.60
N GLY A 224 -4.16 8.67 -6.19
CA GLY A 224 -5.33 8.44 -7.04
C GLY A 224 -6.47 9.44 -6.81
N VAL A 225 -6.55 9.97 -5.59
CA VAL A 225 -7.47 11.05 -5.22
C VAL A 225 -6.69 12.16 -4.51
N PRO A 226 -7.23 13.40 -4.46
CA PRO A 226 -6.58 14.49 -3.75
C PRO A 226 -6.26 14.17 -2.29
N MET A 227 -5.05 14.55 -1.85
CA MET A 227 -4.62 14.57 -0.47
C MET A 227 -3.83 15.85 -0.22
N PHE A 228 -4.25 16.66 0.73
CA PHE A 228 -3.62 17.92 1.10
C PHE A 228 -3.39 17.94 2.62
N ALA A 229 -2.35 17.25 3.10
CA ALA A 229 -2.13 17.00 4.51
C ALA A 229 -2.09 18.30 5.34
N ASP A 230 -1.31 19.29 4.91
CA ASP A 230 -1.19 20.56 5.62
C ASP A 230 -2.50 21.36 5.56
N ALA A 231 -3.09 21.52 4.37
CA ALA A 231 -4.29 22.32 4.18
C ALA A 231 -5.52 21.75 4.90
N TRP A 232 -5.60 20.42 4.98
CA TRP A 232 -6.70 19.74 5.67
C TRP A 232 -6.43 19.50 7.15
N GLY A 233 -5.21 19.81 7.63
CA GLY A 233 -4.82 19.67 9.04
C GLY A 233 -4.74 18.22 9.50
N VAL A 234 -4.33 17.30 8.61
CA VAL A 234 -4.10 15.91 8.96
C VAL A 234 -2.82 15.82 9.80
N ASP A 235 -2.84 15.01 10.86
CA ASP A 235 -1.70 14.91 11.77
C ASP A 235 -0.78 13.74 11.45
N ALA A 236 -1.33 12.63 11.01
CA ALA A 236 -0.56 11.48 10.61
C ALA A 236 -1.22 10.76 9.43
N ILE A 237 -0.39 10.27 8.52
CA ILE A 237 -0.82 9.48 7.36
C ILE A 237 0.12 8.29 7.21
N TYR A 238 -0.44 7.14 6.85
CA TYR A 238 0.33 6.05 6.27
C TYR A 238 -0.29 5.57 4.97
N SER A 239 0.54 4.93 4.15
CA SER A 239 0.13 4.38 2.85
C SER A 239 0.86 3.07 2.54
N GLY A 240 0.72 2.55 1.33
CA GLY A 240 1.41 1.36 0.84
C GLY A 240 2.01 1.58 -0.54
N SER A 241 3.26 1.15 -0.73
CA SER A 241 4.00 1.32 -1.98
C SER A 241 3.34 0.65 -3.19
N GLN A 242 2.68 -0.50 -2.97
CA GLN A 242 2.19 -1.41 -4.01
C GLN A 242 0.79 -1.06 -4.57
N LYS A 243 0.22 0.05 -4.16
CA LYS A 243 -1.11 0.52 -4.59
C LYS A 243 -0.97 1.57 -5.70
N VAL A 244 -1.54 2.74 -5.51
CA VAL A 244 -1.56 3.79 -6.54
C VAL A 244 -0.16 4.29 -6.89
N LEU A 245 0.78 4.31 -5.95
CA LEU A 245 2.17 4.68 -6.23
C LEU A 245 2.91 3.66 -7.12
N ALA A 246 2.34 2.47 -7.31
CA ALA A 246 2.80 1.44 -8.24
C ALA A 246 4.29 1.05 -8.10
N ALA A 247 4.82 1.11 -6.88
CA ALA A 247 6.08 0.46 -6.53
C ALA A 247 5.81 -0.98 -6.05
N PRO A 248 6.80 -1.87 -6.02
CA PRO A 248 6.62 -3.19 -5.44
C PRO A 248 6.22 -3.13 -3.95
N PRO A 249 5.54 -4.17 -3.41
CA PRO A 249 5.22 -4.22 -1.98
C PRO A 249 6.50 -4.29 -1.13
N GLY A 250 6.49 -3.63 0.03
CA GLY A 250 7.60 -3.65 0.98
C GLY A 250 7.92 -2.30 1.60
N GLY A 251 7.36 -1.20 1.11
CA GLY A 251 7.49 0.12 1.70
C GLY A 251 6.15 0.68 2.16
N ALA A 252 6.09 1.30 3.34
CA ALA A 252 4.93 2.07 3.77
C ALA A 252 5.31 3.54 3.90
N PRO A 253 4.84 4.41 2.97
CA PRO A 253 4.93 5.85 3.12
C PRO A 253 4.29 6.32 4.41
N LEU A 254 4.93 7.22 5.14
CA LEU A 254 4.43 7.76 6.39
C LEU A 254 4.74 9.25 6.50
N PHE A 255 3.80 9.99 7.05
CA PHE A 255 3.89 11.43 7.35
C PHE A 255 3.44 11.68 8.78
N LEU A 256 4.12 12.60 9.46
CA LEU A 256 3.69 13.21 10.71
C LEU A 256 3.69 14.74 10.61
N SER A 257 2.63 15.36 11.16
CA SER A 257 2.64 16.79 11.49
C SER A 257 3.56 17.08 12.66
N GLN A 258 3.87 18.36 12.91
CA GLN A 258 4.62 18.74 14.12
C GLN A 258 3.85 18.31 15.38
N ARG A 259 2.51 18.45 15.42
CA ARG A 259 1.67 18.02 16.56
C ARG A 259 1.80 16.52 16.83
N ALA A 260 1.75 15.71 15.78
CA ALA A 260 1.91 14.25 15.90
C ALA A 260 3.32 13.90 16.41
N LEU A 261 4.37 14.55 15.89
CA LEU A 261 5.74 14.33 16.37
C LEU A 261 5.89 14.76 17.84
N ASP A 262 5.31 15.89 18.24
CA ASP A 262 5.34 16.36 19.62
C ASP A 262 4.69 15.33 20.56
N LYS A 263 3.56 14.71 20.14
CA LYS A 263 2.93 13.61 20.85
C LYS A 263 3.86 12.40 20.96
N VAL A 264 4.50 11.97 19.87
CA VAL A 264 5.47 10.87 19.87
C VAL A 264 6.62 11.14 20.85
N ARG A 265 7.14 12.35 20.88
CA ARG A 265 8.26 12.74 21.77
C ARG A 265 7.84 12.92 23.22
N ALA A 266 6.60 13.30 23.47
CA ALA A 266 6.06 13.51 24.81
C ALA A 266 5.57 12.21 25.50
N ARG A 267 5.69 11.06 24.83
CA ARG A 267 5.26 9.77 25.40
C ARG A 267 5.92 9.49 26.76
N LYS A 268 5.10 8.97 27.66
CA LYS A 268 5.53 8.51 29.00
C LYS A 268 6.06 7.08 28.96
N THR A 269 5.53 6.27 28.01
CA THR A 269 5.92 4.88 27.80
C THR A 269 6.60 4.72 26.45
N LYS A 270 7.55 3.79 26.33
CA LYS A 270 8.13 3.46 25.01
C LYS A 270 7.06 2.83 24.13
N PRO A 271 7.12 3.04 22.80
CA PRO A 271 6.30 2.27 21.85
C PRO A 271 6.45 0.77 22.06
N GLY A 272 5.37 0.01 21.89
CA GLY A 272 5.38 -1.45 22.11
C GLY A 272 6.23 -2.25 21.11
N SER A 273 6.77 -1.60 20.08
CA SER A 273 7.64 -2.20 19.05
C SER A 273 8.90 -1.38 18.89
N TYR A 274 10.07 -1.99 19.14
CA TYR A 274 11.37 -1.36 18.84
C TYR A 274 11.51 -1.06 17.34
N ASN A 275 11.11 -2.01 16.50
CA ASN A 275 11.26 -1.90 15.03
C ASN A 275 10.38 -0.80 14.43
N LEU A 276 9.31 -0.39 15.11
CA LEU A 276 8.35 0.62 14.66
C LEU A 276 8.39 1.89 15.53
N ASP A 277 9.42 2.07 16.36
CA ASP A 277 9.61 3.29 17.14
C ASP A 277 10.00 4.46 16.22
N LEU A 278 9.08 5.41 16.03
CA LEU A 278 9.25 6.55 15.12
C LEU A 278 10.32 7.55 15.56
N ASN A 279 10.71 7.57 16.84
CA ASN A 279 11.89 8.35 17.27
C ASN A 279 13.16 7.74 16.67
N LEU A 280 13.33 6.42 16.80
CA LEU A 280 14.51 5.71 16.32
C LEU A 280 14.57 5.66 14.78
N ILE A 281 13.43 5.40 14.14
CA ILE A 281 13.33 5.42 12.66
C ILE A 281 13.56 6.84 12.15
N GLY A 282 12.99 7.85 12.82
CA GLY A 282 13.18 9.26 12.48
C GLY A 282 14.64 9.71 12.55
N ASP A 283 15.40 9.25 13.56
CA ASP A 283 16.84 9.44 13.62
C ASP A 283 17.55 8.84 12.40
N TYR A 284 17.19 7.61 12.00
CA TYR A 284 17.76 6.97 10.82
C TYR A 284 17.40 7.73 9.52
N TRP A 285 16.21 8.34 9.44
CA TRP A 285 15.78 9.18 8.33
C TRP A 285 16.30 10.63 8.40
N GLY A 286 17.01 11.01 9.47
CA GLY A 286 17.63 12.32 9.64
C GLY A 286 16.66 13.43 10.08
N TRP A 287 15.53 13.09 10.68
CA TRP A 287 14.55 14.08 11.15
C TRP A 287 15.14 15.07 12.17
N PHE A 288 16.13 14.62 12.97
CA PHE A 288 16.69 15.38 14.08
C PHE A 288 18.13 15.86 13.83
N GLY A 289 18.61 15.74 12.58
CA GLY A 289 19.92 16.21 12.14
C GLY A 289 20.88 15.10 11.75
N SER A 290 21.60 14.49 12.69
CA SER A 290 22.44 13.33 12.42
C SER A 290 21.62 12.08 12.15
N ARG A 291 22.18 11.12 11.39
CA ARG A 291 21.54 9.82 11.13
C ARG A 291 22.19 8.75 11.99
N SER A 292 21.37 8.02 12.71
CA SER A 292 21.79 6.87 13.53
C SER A 292 21.31 5.56 12.91
N TYR A 293 22.10 4.49 13.05
CA TYR A 293 21.68 3.17 12.61
C TYR A 293 20.49 2.68 13.42
N HIS A 294 19.44 2.23 12.74
CA HIS A 294 18.31 1.56 13.35
C HIS A 294 18.16 0.12 12.81
N HIS A 295 18.07 -0.02 11.49
CA HIS A 295 17.98 -1.31 10.80
C HIS A 295 18.61 -1.19 9.42
N THR A 296 18.86 -2.33 8.76
CA THR A 296 19.29 -2.33 7.37
C THR A 296 18.08 -2.01 6.48
N GLY A 297 18.04 -0.81 5.92
CA GLY A 297 16.98 -0.39 4.99
C GLY A 297 16.90 -1.30 3.77
N MET A 298 15.70 -1.49 3.23
CA MET A 298 15.46 -2.33 2.05
C MET A 298 15.92 -1.61 0.77
N VAL A 299 17.24 -1.62 0.53
CA VAL A 299 17.94 -0.75 -0.43
C VAL A 299 17.31 -0.79 -1.83
N SER A 300 17.16 -1.96 -2.44
CA SER A 300 16.57 -2.09 -3.78
C SER A 300 15.09 -1.70 -3.84
N MET A 301 14.33 -1.95 -2.76
CA MET A 301 12.95 -1.50 -2.65
C MET A 301 12.85 0.04 -2.60
N TRP A 302 13.81 0.69 -1.90
CA TRP A 302 13.84 2.15 -1.82
C TRP A 302 14.24 2.79 -3.15
N TYR A 303 15.11 2.12 -3.93
CA TYR A 303 15.36 2.53 -5.32
C TYR A 303 14.07 2.52 -6.15
N ALA A 304 13.31 1.43 -6.06
CA ALA A 304 12.02 1.31 -6.75
C ALA A 304 11.02 2.39 -6.29
N MET A 305 10.95 2.67 -5.00
CA MET A 305 10.08 3.71 -4.46
C MET A 305 10.48 5.10 -4.93
N ARG A 306 11.79 5.41 -4.94
CA ARG A 306 12.31 6.66 -5.48
C ARG A 306 11.89 6.86 -6.94
N GLU A 307 12.03 5.81 -7.77
CA GLU A 307 11.62 5.86 -9.18
C GLU A 307 10.11 6.00 -9.36
N ALA A 308 9.31 5.33 -8.51
CA ALA A 308 7.87 5.48 -8.52
C ALA A 308 7.44 6.92 -8.19
N LEU A 309 8.05 7.54 -7.18
CA LEU A 309 7.81 8.95 -6.82
C LEU A 309 8.28 9.92 -7.92
N ALA A 310 9.38 9.61 -8.61
CA ALA A 310 9.83 10.39 -9.75
C ALA A 310 8.79 10.41 -10.88
N LEU A 311 8.19 9.23 -11.19
CA LEU A 311 7.13 9.15 -12.20
C LEU A 311 5.88 9.94 -11.79
N VAL A 312 5.51 9.93 -10.50
CA VAL A 312 4.42 10.78 -10.00
C VAL A 312 4.75 12.26 -10.17
N GLY A 313 5.97 12.66 -9.88
CA GLY A 313 6.43 14.06 -10.09
C GLY A 313 6.49 14.46 -11.55
N GLU A 314 6.88 13.56 -12.46
CA GLU A 314 6.93 13.78 -13.91
C GLU A 314 5.53 13.91 -14.51
N GLU A 315 4.55 13.13 -14.05
CA GLU A 315 3.15 13.23 -14.49
C GLU A 315 2.45 14.44 -13.87
N GLY A 316 2.72 14.74 -12.61
CA GLY A 316 2.01 15.72 -11.80
C GLY A 316 0.73 15.17 -11.17
N LEU A 317 0.45 15.59 -9.92
CA LEU A 317 -0.70 15.08 -9.16
C LEU A 317 -2.04 15.40 -9.82
N ASP A 318 -2.21 16.60 -10.35
CA ASP A 318 -3.45 17.01 -11.01
C ASP A 318 -3.76 16.11 -12.22
N ALA A 319 -2.75 15.84 -13.05
CA ALA A 319 -2.88 14.96 -14.22
C ALA A 319 -3.15 13.51 -13.78
N MET A 320 -2.47 13.06 -12.72
CA MET A 320 -2.63 11.73 -12.17
C MET A 320 -4.05 11.52 -11.60
N TRP A 321 -4.59 12.47 -10.83
CA TRP A 321 -5.97 12.42 -10.33
C TRP A 321 -6.99 12.44 -11.47
N ALA A 322 -6.82 13.34 -12.44
CA ALA A 322 -7.69 13.41 -13.62
C ALA A 322 -7.68 12.13 -14.44
N ARG A 323 -6.53 11.46 -14.56
CA ARG A 323 -6.41 10.16 -15.24
C ARG A 323 -7.18 9.07 -14.51
N HIS A 324 -7.04 8.97 -13.18
CA HIS A 324 -7.78 7.98 -12.37
C HIS A 324 -9.29 8.23 -12.45
N GLN A 325 -9.73 9.49 -12.38
CA GLN A 325 -11.15 9.85 -12.51
C GLN A 325 -11.70 9.44 -13.89
N ARG A 326 -11.01 9.78 -14.96
CA ARG A 326 -11.41 9.43 -16.33
C ARG A 326 -11.52 7.90 -16.51
N GLU A 327 -10.55 7.14 -16.04
CA GLU A 327 -10.59 5.68 -16.17
C GLU A 327 -11.64 5.03 -15.25
N HIS A 328 -11.95 5.63 -14.12
CA HIS A 328 -13.11 5.26 -13.30
C HIS A 328 -14.42 5.45 -14.06
N GLU A 329 -14.62 6.62 -14.67
CA GLU A 329 -15.82 6.92 -15.48
C GLU A 329 -15.92 5.99 -16.69
N HIS A 330 -14.82 5.72 -17.37
CA HIS A 330 -14.74 4.78 -18.48
C HIS A 330 -15.16 3.36 -18.04
N LEU A 331 -14.64 2.86 -16.92
CA LEU A 331 -15.04 1.55 -16.39
C LEU A 331 -16.56 1.51 -16.12
N TRP A 332 -17.09 2.51 -15.44
CA TRP A 332 -18.52 2.53 -15.07
C TRP A 332 -19.45 2.69 -16.27
N ALA A 333 -19.05 3.41 -17.31
CA ALA A 333 -19.79 3.47 -18.57
C ALA A 333 -19.99 2.07 -19.15
N GLY A 334 -18.91 1.28 -19.29
CA GLY A 334 -19.00 -0.09 -19.84
C GLY A 334 -19.68 -1.10 -18.90
N LEU A 335 -19.53 -0.97 -17.57
CA LEU A 335 -20.24 -1.82 -16.60
C LEU A 335 -21.75 -1.56 -16.62
N SER A 336 -22.15 -0.29 -16.72
CA SER A 336 -23.57 0.12 -16.78
C SER A 336 -24.24 -0.40 -18.04
N GLU A 337 -23.57 -0.44 -19.20
CA GLU A 337 -24.06 -1.07 -20.43
C GLU A 337 -24.35 -2.58 -20.25
N MET A 338 -23.66 -3.24 -19.34
CA MET A 338 -23.87 -4.64 -18.98
C MET A 338 -24.94 -4.83 -17.88
N GLY A 339 -25.58 -3.74 -17.41
CA GLY A 339 -26.58 -3.77 -16.33
C GLY A 339 -25.98 -4.02 -14.95
N LEU A 340 -24.68 -3.78 -14.76
CA LEU A 340 -24.00 -3.93 -13.47
C LEU A 340 -24.10 -2.65 -12.65
N GLU A 341 -24.27 -2.79 -11.33
CA GLU A 341 -24.51 -1.68 -10.41
C GLU A 341 -23.36 -1.50 -9.42
N PRO A 342 -23.07 -0.25 -9.02
CA PRO A 342 -22.11 0.05 -7.97
C PRO A 342 -22.63 -0.42 -6.60
N PHE A 343 -21.72 -0.94 -5.77
CA PHE A 343 -22.03 -1.27 -4.39
C PHE A 343 -22.14 -0.01 -3.52
N VAL A 344 -21.28 0.98 -3.75
CA VAL A 344 -21.38 2.31 -3.13
C VAL A 344 -22.37 3.14 -3.93
N GLU A 345 -23.54 3.35 -3.36
CA GLU A 345 -24.67 3.98 -4.06
C GLU A 345 -24.43 5.47 -4.33
N ASN A 346 -23.96 6.21 -3.31
CA ASN A 346 -23.65 7.63 -3.46
C ASN A 346 -22.40 7.83 -4.32
N PRO A 347 -22.49 8.49 -5.50
CA PRO A 347 -21.34 8.73 -6.36
C PRO A 347 -20.18 9.48 -5.68
N ASP A 348 -20.49 10.43 -4.79
CA ASP A 348 -19.48 11.25 -4.10
C ASP A 348 -18.70 10.45 -3.04
N GLU A 349 -19.20 9.28 -2.65
CA GLU A 349 -18.56 8.36 -1.71
C GLU A 349 -17.82 7.21 -2.41
N ARG A 350 -17.78 7.17 -3.74
CA ARG A 350 -17.08 6.11 -4.48
C ARG A 350 -15.58 6.34 -4.50
N LEU A 351 -14.82 5.32 -4.08
CA LEU A 351 -13.37 5.32 -4.23
C LEU A 351 -13.01 4.99 -5.68
N ILE A 352 -12.53 5.98 -6.44
CA ILE A 352 -12.24 5.82 -7.86
C ILE A 352 -11.10 4.83 -8.15
N THR A 353 -10.22 4.61 -7.19
CA THR A 353 -9.09 3.68 -7.33
C THR A 353 -9.47 2.22 -7.04
N VAL A 354 -10.59 1.95 -6.35
CA VAL A 354 -11.13 0.61 -6.10
C VAL A 354 -12.63 0.61 -6.31
N ASN A 355 -13.06 0.03 -7.40
CA ASN A 355 -14.45 -0.02 -7.82
C ASN A 355 -15.11 -1.31 -7.34
N THR A 356 -16.15 -1.19 -6.52
CA THR A 356 -16.92 -2.32 -6.00
C THR A 356 -18.22 -2.46 -6.78
N ILE A 357 -18.38 -3.61 -7.44
CA ILE A 357 -19.47 -3.90 -8.38
C ILE A 357 -20.36 -4.96 -7.72
N LYS A 358 -21.66 -4.70 -7.56
CA LYS A 358 -22.62 -5.69 -7.04
C LYS A 358 -22.62 -6.93 -7.91
N VAL A 359 -22.60 -8.09 -7.29
CA VAL A 359 -22.81 -9.37 -7.99
C VAL A 359 -24.32 -9.55 -8.16
N PRO A 360 -24.83 -9.66 -9.42
CA PRO A 360 -26.26 -9.89 -9.63
C PRO A 360 -26.68 -11.27 -9.10
N GLU A 361 -27.97 -11.38 -8.71
CA GLU A 361 -28.52 -12.63 -8.22
C GLU A 361 -28.38 -13.74 -9.27
N GLY A 362 -27.96 -14.92 -8.82
CA GLY A 362 -27.75 -16.11 -9.64
C GLY A 362 -26.52 -16.05 -10.55
N VAL A 363 -25.60 -15.08 -10.36
CA VAL A 363 -24.30 -15.04 -11.02
C VAL A 363 -23.24 -15.67 -10.10
N ASP A 364 -22.48 -16.62 -10.64
CA ASP A 364 -21.29 -17.16 -9.97
C ASP A 364 -20.13 -16.14 -10.10
N TRP A 365 -19.89 -15.40 -9.04
CA TRP A 365 -18.84 -14.41 -9.00
C TRP A 365 -17.44 -15.01 -9.18
N ALA A 366 -17.20 -16.21 -8.64
CA ALA A 366 -15.90 -16.87 -8.68
C ALA A 366 -15.58 -17.40 -10.08
N ALA A 367 -16.59 -17.92 -10.78
CA ALA A 367 -16.45 -18.35 -12.17
C ALA A 367 -16.06 -17.19 -13.10
N LEU A 368 -16.60 -15.98 -12.89
CA LEU A 368 -16.21 -14.79 -13.64
C LEU A 368 -14.75 -14.40 -13.36
N VAL A 369 -14.33 -14.37 -12.09
CA VAL A 369 -12.93 -14.08 -11.69
C VAL A 369 -11.98 -15.11 -12.31
N LYS A 370 -12.34 -16.39 -12.24
CA LYS A 370 -11.55 -17.46 -12.86
C LYS A 370 -11.43 -17.29 -14.37
N ASN A 371 -12.52 -16.95 -15.04
CA ASN A 371 -12.51 -16.69 -16.48
C ASN A 371 -11.63 -15.50 -16.87
N ALA A 372 -11.66 -14.40 -16.11
CA ALA A 372 -10.81 -13.24 -16.31
C ALA A 372 -9.32 -13.62 -16.21
N MET A 373 -8.96 -14.47 -15.25
CA MET A 373 -7.60 -14.95 -15.09
C MET A 373 -7.18 -15.89 -16.21
N ASP A 374 -7.97 -16.92 -16.48
CA ASP A 374 -7.58 -18.02 -17.39
C ASP A 374 -7.57 -17.59 -18.87
N THR A 375 -8.51 -16.72 -19.26
CA THR A 375 -8.68 -16.32 -20.66
C THR A 375 -7.91 -15.03 -21.00
N TYR A 376 -7.90 -14.07 -20.08
CA TYR A 376 -7.38 -12.71 -20.32
C TYR A 376 -6.09 -12.41 -19.55
N SER A 377 -5.66 -13.29 -18.64
CA SER A 377 -4.56 -13.03 -17.71
C SER A 377 -4.78 -11.77 -16.88
N VAL A 378 -6.03 -11.43 -16.58
CA VAL A 378 -6.46 -10.29 -15.78
C VAL A 378 -6.85 -10.76 -14.39
N GLU A 379 -6.19 -10.20 -13.38
CA GLU A 379 -6.49 -10.46 -11.98
C GLU A 379 -7.47 -9.41 -11.45
N ILE A 380 -8.70 -9.81 -11.16
CA ILE A 380 -9.71 -9.06 -10.42
C ILE A 380 -10.03 -9.80 -9.12
N ALA A 381 -10.62 -9.14 -8.15
CA ALA A 381 -10.87 -9.77 -6.85
C ALA A 381 -12.38 -9.81 -6.53
N GLY A 382 -12.78 -10.82 -5.76
CA GLY A 382 -14.06 -10.81 -5.05
C GLY A 382 -14.08 -9.88 -3.85
N GLY A 383 -15.17 -9.84 -3.12
CA GLY A 383 -15.31 -9.09 -1.88
C GLY A 383 -14.33 -9.52 -0.79
N LEU A 384 -14.16 -8.69 0.25
CA LEU A 384 -13.32 -8.97 1.41
C LEU A 384 -14.07 -8.56 2.69
N GLY A 385 -13.99 -9.39 3.74
CA GLY A 385 -14.72 -9.14 4.99
C GLY A 385 -16.23 -9.07 4.76
N PRO A 386 -16.91 -7.96 5.07
CA PRO A 386 -18.38 -7.87 4.99
C PRO A 386 -18.92 -7.93 3.56
N THR A 387 -18.07 -7.82 2.53
CA THR A 387 -18.48 -7.82 1.13
C THR A 387 -18.21 -9.15 0.40
N VAL A 388 -17.72 -10.19 1.09
CA VAL A 388 -17.45 -11.52 0.51
C VAL A 388 -18.68 -12.09 -0.18
N GLY A 389 -18.54 -12.51 -1.44
CA GLY A 389 -19.62 -13.06 -2.27
C GLY A 389 -20.64 -12.05 -2.80
N ARG A 390 -20.57 -10.77 -2.35
CA ARG A 390 -21.54 -9.73 -2.70
C ARG A 390 -21.06 -8.80 -3.81
N VAL A 391 -19.73 -8.69 -3.97
CA VAL A 391 -19.12 -7.76 -4.93
C VAL A 391 -17.92 -8.36 -5.64
N TRP A 392 -17.64 -7.86 -6.84
CA TRP A 392 -16.31 -7.83 -7.42
C TRP A 392 -15.62 -6.52 -7.10
N ARG A 393 -14.30 -6.54 -7.03
CA ARG A 393 -13.48 -5.35 -6.85
C ARG A 393 -12.49 -5.20 -8.00
N VAL A 394 -12.62 -4.09 -8.72
CA VAL A 394 -11.70 -3.70 -9.79
C VAL A 394 -10.86 -2.53 -9.31
N GLY A 395 -9.54 -2.70 -9.30
CA GLY A 395 -8.57 -1.66 -8.93
C GLY A 395 -8.08 -0.92 -10.15
N ILE A 396 -8.21 0.41 -10.14
CA ILE A 396 -7.64 1.32 -11.14
C ILE A 396 -6.54 2.10 -10.43
N MET A 397 -5.32 1.54 -10.42
CA MET A 397 -4.25 2.07 -9.56
C MET A 397 -2.97 2.37 -10.34
N GLY A 398 -2.49 3.61 -10.23
CA GLY A 398 -1.18 4.02 -10.69
C GLY A 398 -0.91 3.68 -12.16
N TYR A 399 0.09 2.84 -12.41
CA TYR A 399 0.47 2.43 -13.76
C TYR A 399 -0.64 1.68 -14.52
N ASN A 400 -1.57 1.04 -13.80
CA ASN A 400 -2.67 0.28 -14.42
C ASN A 400 -3.87 1.15 -14.83
N ALA A 401 -3.95 2.40 -14.38
CA ALA A 401 -5.02 3.32 -14.77
C ALA A 401 -4.80 3.80 -16.22
N GLN A 402 -5.12 2.95 -17.19
CA GLN A 402 -4.94 3.17 -18.63
C GLN A 402 -6.14 2.62 -19.40
N PRO A 403 -6.61 3.30 -20.49
CA PRO A 403 -7.82 2.92 -21.19
C PRO A 403 -7.79 1.49 -21.73
N GLN A 404 -6.65 1.03 -22.27
CA GLN A 404 -6.54 -0.34 -22.79
C GLN A 404 -6.71 -1.41 -21.69
N ASN A 405 -6.35 -1.12 -20.45
CA ASN A 405 -6.52 -2.02 -19.32
C ASN A 405 -7.99 -2.08 -18.90
N ILE A 406 -8.69 -0.93 -18.96
CA ILE A 406 -10.13 -0.86 -18.69
C ILE A 406 -10.91 -1.66 -19.75
N GLU A 407 -10.58 -1.48 -21.02
CA GLU A 407 -11.21 -2.24 -22.10
C GLU A 407 -11.03 -3.76 -21.92
N LEU A 408 -9.85 -4.20 -21.48
CA LEU A 408 -9.58 -5.61 -21.23
C LEU A 408 -10.42 -6.16 -20.06
N VAL A 409 -10.57 -5.37 -18.99
CA VAL A 409 -11.45 -5.70 -17.86
C VAL A 409 -12.90 -5.81 -18.32
N LEU A 410 -13.40 -4.83 -19.09
CA LEU A 410 -14.76 -4.83 -19.62
C LEU A 410 -15.01 -6.03 -20.55
N ALA A 411 -14.04 -6.39 -21.40
CA ALA A 411 -14.12 -7.59 -22.23
C ALA A 411 -14.22 -8.87 -21.40
N ALA A 412 -13.42 -8.97 -20.31
CA ALA A 412 -13.44 -10.12 -19.41
C ALA A 412 -14.80 -10.25 -18.66
N PHE A 413 -15.38 -9.12 -18.22
CA PHE A 413 -16.71 -9.10 -17.61
C PHE A 413 -17.79 -9.53 -18.60
N ARG A 414 -17.79 -8.95 -19.82
CA ARG A 414 -18.75 -9.29 -20.87
C ARG A 414 -18.72 -10.78 -21.24
N ASP A 415 -17.51 -11.32 -21.42
CA ASP A 415 -17.33 -12.75 -21.73
C ASP A 415 -17.77 -13.65 -20.57
N GLY A 416 -17.39 -13.30 -19.33
CA GLY A 416 -17.75 -14.05 -18.14
C GLY A 416 -19.27 -14.07 -17.87
N LEU A 417 -19.97 -12.97 -18.14
CA LEU A 417 -21.43 -12.88 -18.03
C LEU A 417 -22.14 -13.63 -19.17
N ARG A 418 -21.62 -13.57 -20.41
CA ARG A 418 -22.14 -14.37 -21.55
C ARG A 418 -22.06 -15.84 -21.28
N LYS A 419 -20.94 -16.36 -20.78
CA LYS A 419 -20.76 -17.77 -20.42
C LYS A 419 -21.74 -18.25 -19.34
N GLN A 420 -22.30 -17.33 -18.58
CA GLN A 420 -23.33 -17.60 -17.57
C GLN A 420 -24.76 -17.28 -18.06
N GLY A 421 -24.94 -16.96 -19.35
CA GLY A 421 -26.24 -16.66 -19.94
C GLY A 421 -26.88 -15.36 -19.43
N ARG A 422 -26.06 -14.40 -18.96
CA ARG A 422 -26.54 -13.11 -18.43
C ARG A 422 -26.45 -11.96 -19.43
N LEU A 423 -25.74 -12.18 -20.52
CA LEU A 423 -25.69 -11.26 -21.67
C LEU A 423 -25.88 -12.08 -22.97
N PRO A 424 -26.44 -11.46 -24.05
CA PRO A 424 -26.57 -12.08 -25.35
C PRO A 424 -25.20 -12.34 -26.03
#